data_86368f293e1f8c90f9d3c2be0cff4662
#
_entry.id   86368f293e1f8c90f9d3c2be0cff4662
#
_cell.length_a   1.000
_cell.length_b   1.000
_cell.length_c   1.000
_cell.angle_alpha   90.00
_cell.angle_beta   90.00
_cell.angle_gamma   90.00
#
_symmetry.space_group_name_H-M   'P 1'
#
loop_
_entity.id
_entity.type
_entity.pdbx_description
1 polymer ?
#
loop_
_entity_poly.entity_id
_entity_poly.type
_entity_poly.pdbx_seq_one_letter_code
_entity_poly.pdbx_strand_id
1 'polypeptide(L)'
;MKEFDPLGLDHIVLRVSDQEAAQRFYIDVLGCTLDHVNARISLVQLRFGEQLIDLLPGRPSAEGLDHFCLSIRCADLGAVRKVLGDRGVTLEGEVVERRGAYGTGPSLYLRDPDGYRIELKPR
;
A
#
# COMPACT_ATOMS: atom_id res chain seq x y z
N MET A 1 -17.23 -18.13 -14.26
CA MET A 1 -18.59 -17.96 -13.73
C MET A 1 -19.33 -16.94 -14.58
N LYS A 2 -20.60 -17.18 -14.89
CA LYS A 2 -21.35 -16.34 -15.84
C LYS A 2 -22.22 -15.28 -15.16
N GLU A 3 -22.45 -15.39 -13.86
CA GLU A 3 -23.34 -14.51 -13.11
C GLU A 3 -22.70 -13.16 -12.80
N PHE A 4 -21.39 -13.05 -12.93
CA PHE A 4 -20.67 -11.77 -12.78
C PHE A 4 -19.36 -11.79 -13.55
N ASP A 5 -18.84 -10.61 -13.83
CA ASP A 5 -17.53 -10.43 -14.43
C ASP A 5 -16.56 -9.90 -13.37
N PRO A 6 -15.36 -10.49 -13.22
CA PRO A 6 -14.37 -9.96 -12.30
C PRO A 6 -13.83 -8.62 -12.82
N LEU A 7 -13.82 -7.59 -11.96
CA LEU A 7 -13.32 -6.27 -12.33
C LEU A 7 -11.96 -5.96 -11.69
N GLY A 8 -11.77 -6.33 -10.43
CA GLY A 8 -10.54 -6.03 -9.71
C GLY A 8 -10.76 -5.94 -8.21
N LEU A 9 -9.77 -5.44 -7.52
CA LEU A 9 -9.89 -5.17 -6.09
C LEU A 9 -10.55 -3.81 -5.89
N ASP A 10 -11.42 -3.71 -4.89
CA ASP A 10 -12.07 -2.45 -4.49
C ASP A 10 -11.27 -1.76 -3.38
N HIS A 11 -10.98 -2.49 -2.32
CA HIS A 11 -10.22 -1.97 -1.19
C HIS A 11 -9.58 -3.11 -0.39
N ILE A 12 -8.60 -2.75 0.42
CA ILE A 12 -8.03 -3.63 1.44
C ILE A 12 -8.26 -3.00 2.80
N VAL A 13 -8.33 -3.81 3.84
CA VAL A 13 -8.51 -3.34 5.22
C VAL A 13 -7.36 -3.83 6.07
N LEU A 14 -6.67 -2.90 6.72
CA LEU A 14 -5.54 -3.20 7.58
C LEU A 14 -5.88 -2.85 9.03
N ARG A 15 -5.62 -3.77 9.95
CA ARG A 15 -5.61 -3.46 11.38
C ARG A 15 -4.28 -2.79 11.70
N VAL A 16 -4.31 -1.63 12.36
CA VAL A 16 -3.11 -0.84 12.64
C VAL A 16 -3.03 -0.52 14.13
N SER A 17 -1.81 -0.51 14.67
CA SER A 17 -1.59 -0.27 16.10
C SER A 17 -1.76 1.19 16.47
N ASP A 18 -1.36 2.10 15.58
CA ASP A 18 -1.46 3.55 15.74
C ASP A 18 -2.06 4.12 14.47
N GLN A 19 -3.35 4.44 14.51
CA GLN A 19 -4.09 4.88 13.34
C GLN A 19 -3.60 6.23 12.80
N GLU A 20 -3.16 7.13 13.69
CA GLU A 20 -2.61 8.42 13.25
C GLU A 20 -1.27 8.23 12.54
N ALA A 21 -0.39 7.40 13.08
CA ALA A 21 0.90 7.11 12.45
C ALA A 21 0.71 6.42 11.11
N ALA A 22 -0.21 5.45 11.03
CA ALA A 22 -0.53 4.77 9.79
C ALA A 22 -1.09 5.76 8.75
N GLN A 23 -2.02 6.61 9.16
CA GLN A 23 -2.61 7.62 8.30
C GLN A 23 -1.54 8.57 7.74
N ARG A 24 -0.62 9.05 8.57
CA ARG A 24 0.50 9.88 8.12
C ARG A 24 1.37 9.15 7.10
N PHE A 25 1.68 7.89 7.36
CA PHE A 25 2.50 7.09 6.42
C PHE A 25 1.82 6.99 5.05
N TYR A 26 0.57 6.54 5.02
CA TYR A 26 -0.12 6.33 3.74
C TYR A 26 -0.38 7.63 2.98
N ILE A 27 -0.63 8.73 3.68
CA ILE A 27 -0.83 10.05 3.05
C ILE A 27 0.52 10.68 2.66
N ASP A 28 1.45 10.81 3.59
CA ASP A 28 2.67 11.59 3.37
C ASP A 28 3.71 10.83 2.55
N VAL A 29 3.79 9.51 2.72
CA VAL A 29 4.79 8.69 2.03
C VAL A 29 4.23 8.12 0.73
N LEU A 30 3.04 7.53 0.77
CA LEU A 30 2.47 6.84 -0.40
C LEU A 30 1.51 7.69 -1.22
N GLY A 31 1.19 8.91 -0.79
CA GLY A 31 0.40 9.83 -1.57
C GLY A 31 -1.11 9.60 -1.53
N CYS A 32 -1.59 8.85 -0.55
CA CYS A 32 -3.03 8.69 -0.36
C CYS A 32 -3.68 10.01 0.01
N THR A 33 -4.96 10.12 -0.28
CA THR A 33 -5.80 11.23 0.21
C THR A 33 -6.87 10.68 1.13
N LEU A 34 -7.26 11.47 2.14
CA LEU A 34 -8.36 11.10 3.02
C LEU A 34 -9.67 11.08 2.22
N ASP A 35 -10.34 9.93 2.20
CA ASP A 35 -11.61 9.76 1.51
C ASP A 35 -12.79 9.88 2.46
N HIS A 36 -12.78 9.12 3.54
CA HIS A 36 -13.91 9.05 4.46
C HIS A 36 -13.47 8.59 5.84
N VAL A 37 -14.16 9.08 6.85
CA VAL A 37 -14.01 8.64 8.23
C VAL A 37 -15.37 8.20 8.76
N ASN A 38 -15.44 6.99 9.30
CA ASN A 38 -16.59 6.52 10.03
C ASN A 38 -16.21 6.43 11.51
N ALA A 39 -16.51 7.51 12.26
CA ALA A 39 -16.11 7.61 13.67
C ALA A 39 -16.77 6.56 14.53
N ARG A 40 -17.92 6.05 14.13
CA ARG A 40 -18.70 5.07 14.87
C ARG A 40 -17.95 3.74 15.05
N ILE A 41 -17.15 3.35 14.07
CA ILE A 41 -16.33 2.13 14.09
C ILE A 41 -14.85 2.44 13.99
N SER A 42 -14.47 3.72 14.12
CA SER A 42 -13.09 4.18 14.01
C SER A 42 -12.41 3.80 12.68
N LEU A 43 -13.19 3.77 11.61
CA LEU A 43 -12.68 3.45 10.28
C LEU A 43 -12.17 4.72 9.60
N VAL A 44 -10.96 4.65 9.05
CA VAL A 44 -10.40 5.69 8.17
C VAL A 44 -10.19 5.06 6.81
N GLN A 45 -10.78 5.68 5.79
CA GLN A 45 -10.63 5.22 4.40
C GLN A 45 -9.76 6.20 3.63
N LEU A 46 -8.68 5.68 3.08
CA LEU A 46 -7.72 6.45 2.30
C LEU A 46 -7.79 6.05 0.83
N ARG A 47 -7.80 7.05 -0.05
CA ARG A 47 -7.83 6.83 -1.49
C ARG A 47 -6.42 6.71 -2.03
N PHE A 48 -6.16 5.60 -2.73
CA PHE A 48 -4.94 5.39 -3.52
C PHE A 48 -5.36 5.11 -4.96
N GLY A 49 -5.20 6.09 -5.84
CA GLY A 49 -5.72 5.95 -7.21
C GLY A 49 -7.23 5.76 -7.19
N GLU A 50 -7.70 4.64 -7.72
CA GLU A 50 -9.13 4.33 -7.80
C GLU A 50 -9.59 3.40 -6.67
N GLN A 51 -8.68 2.91 -5.85
CA GLN A 51 -9.00 1.96 -4.77
C GLN A 51 -8.83 2.61 -3.41
N LEU A 52 -9.28 1.91 -2.38
CA LEU A 52 -9.15 2.37 -1.01
C LEU A 52 -8.22 1.47 -0.21
N ILE A 53 -7.49 2.10 0.70
CA ILE A 53 -6.79 1.44 1.79
C ILE A 53 -7.48 1.88 3.07
N ASP A 54 -8.16 0.94 3.73
CA ASP A 54 -8.92 1.20 4.93
C ASP A 54 -8.07 0.86 6.16
N LEU A 55 -8.10 1.74 7.16
CA LEU A 55 -7.39 1.56 8.41
C LEU A 55 -8.38 1.39 9.54
N LEU A 56 -8.29 0.29 10.28
CA LEU A 56 -9.02 0.05 11.51
C LEU A 56 -8.04 -0.09 12.67
N PRO A 57 -8.33 0.48 13.83
CA PRO A 57 -7.47 0.27 14.97
C PRO A 57 -7.55 -1.17 15.45
N GLY A 58 -6.43 -1.73 15.87
CA GLY A 58 -6.39 -3.07 16.38
C GLY A 58 -4.99 -3.64 16.36
N ARG A 59 -4.91 -4.95 16.60
CA ARG A 59 -3.64 -5.66 16.59
C ARG A 59 -3.25 -5.96 15.15
N PRO A 60 -2.11 -5.43 14.67
CA PRO A 60 -1.65 -5.75 13.32
C PRO A 60 -1.29 -7.22 13.20
N SER A 61 -1.61 -7.82 12.06
CA SER A 61 -1.21 -9.18 11.76
C SER A 61 -1.11 -9.33 10.25
N ALA A 62 0.08 -9.71 9.79
CA ALA A 62 0.31 -10.05 8.39
C ALA A 62 0.26 -11.56 8.16
N GLU A 63 -0.17 -12.33 9.16
CA GLU A 63 -0.34 -13.78 9.00
C GLU A 63 -1.41 -14.05 7.93
N GLY A 64 -1.02 -14.76 6.88
CA GLY A 64 -1.89 -15.01 5.74
C GLY A 64 -1.86 -13.92 4.66
N LEU A 65 -1.27 -12.77 4.94
CA LEU A 65 -1.05 -11.72 3.95
C LEU A 65 0.46 -11.54 3.76
N ASP A 66 1.01 -12.10 2.68
CA ASP A 66 2.44 -11.96 2.40
C ASP A 66 2.80 -10.50 2.12
N HIS A 67 2.09 -9.88 1.20
CA HIS A 67 2.25 -8.47 0.84
C HIS A 67 1.05 -8.04 -0.01
N PHE A 68 0.95 -6.74 -0.26
CA PHE A 68 0.08 -6.23 -1.31
C PHE A 68 0.88 -5.30 -2.23
N CYS A 69 0.49 -5.27 -3.49
CA CYS A 69 1.18 -4.51 -4.51
C CYS A 69 0.36 -3.31 -4.95
N LEU A 70 1.02 -2.16 -5.00
CA LEU A 70 0.43 -0.91 -5.49
C LEU A 70 1.04 -0.57 -6.83
N SER A 71 0.19 -0.34 -7.82
CA SER A 71 0.62 0.19 -9.11
C SER A 71 0.90 1.68 -8.96
N ILE A 72 2.03 2.12 -9.48
CA ILE A 72 2.42 3.52 -9.44
C ILE A 72 2.86 3.99 -10.83
N ARG A 73 2.93 5.29 -11.00
CA ARG A 73 3.57 5.90 -12.16
C ARG A 73 4.83 6.61 -11.68
N CYS A 74 5.96 6.27 -12.26
CA CYS A 74 7.22 6.96 -11.98
C CYS A 74 8.15 6.80 -13.19
N ALA A 75 9.08 7.71 -13.35
CA ALA A 75 10.08 7.63 -14.41
C ALA A 75 11.21 6.66 -14.04
N ASP A 76 11.56 6.60 -12.75
CA ASP A 76 12.71 5.82 -12.28
C ASP A 76 12.44 5.31 -10.86
N LEU A 77 12.25 4.00 -10.75
CA LEU A 77 11.96 3.36 -9.46
C LEU A 77 13.16 3.43 -8.51
N GLY A 78 14.38 3.44 -9.05
CA GLY A 78 15.59 3.64 -8.24
C GLY A 78 15.61 5.00 -7.55
N ALA A 79 15.15 6.04 -8.24
CA ALA A 79 15.01 7.38 -7.66
C ALA A 79 13.94 7.40 -6.56
N VAL A 80 12.82 6.70 -6.77
CA VAL A 80 11.77 6.55 -5.75
C VAL A 80 12.36 5.87 -4.50
N ARG A 81 13.12 4.79 -4.71
CA ARG A 81 13.77 4.06 -3.61
C ARG A 81 14.67 4.99 -2.79
N LYS A 82 15.47 5.82 -3.46
CA LYS A 82 16.36 6.75 -2.77
C LYS A 82 15.59 7.76 -1.92
N VAL A 83 14.54 8.35 -2.48
CA VAL A 83 13.70 9.32 -1.75
C VAL A 83 13.06 8.68 -0.52
N LEU A 84 12.51 7.47 -0.67
CA LEU A 84 11.89 6.75 0.44
C LEU A 84 12.91 6.44 1.54
N GLY A 85 14.10 5.98 1.16
CA GLY A 85 15.19 5.73 2.10
C GLY A 85 15.62 6.99 2.84
N ASP A 86 15.74 8.12 2.14
CA ASP A 86 16.09 9.41 2.73
C ASP A 86 15.01 9.90 3.71
N ARG A 87 13.77 9.47 3.54
CA ARG A 87 12.65 9.78 4.43
C ARG A 87 12.50 8.79 5.59
N GLY A 88 13.43 7.86 5.71
CA GLY A 88 13.43 6.88 6.80
C GLY A 88 12.48 5.71 6.63
N VAL A 89 11.97 5.48 5.42
CA VAL A 89 11.11 4.33 5.14
C VAL A 89 11.95 3.05 5.18
N THR A 90 11.43 2.01 5.83
CA THR A 90 12.07 0.70 5.85
C THR A 90 11.94 0.04 4.49
N LEU A 91 13.07 -0.14 3.82
CA LEU A 91 13.14 -0.79 2.51
C LEU A 91 13.62 -2.23 2.66
N GLU A 92 13.15 -3.12 1.78
CA GLU A 92 13.59 -4.50 1.72
C GLU A 92 14.33 -4.75 0.41
N GLY A 93 15.65 -4.89 0.49
CA GLY A 93 16.49 -5.22 -0.67
C GLY A 93 16.56 -4.12 -1.70
N GLU A 94 16.95 -4.50 -2.89
CA GLU A 94 17.09 -3.62 -4.04
C GLU A 94 15.84 -3.70 -4.94
N VAL A 95 15.82 -2.88 -5.98
CA VAL A 95 14.83 -3.02 -7.06
C VAL A 95 15.05 -4.38 -7.74
N VAL A 96 13.99 -5.14 -7.90
CA VAL A 96 14.02 -6.49 -8.47
C VAL A 96 12.96 -6.65 -9.55
N GLU A 97 13.19 -7.58 -10.48
CA GLU A 97 12.22 -7.91 -11.52
C GLU A 97 11.14 -8.83 -10.97
N ARG A 98 9.89 -8.49 -11.21
CA ARG A 98 8.75 -9.31 -10.79
C ARG A 98 7.66 -9.26 -11.86
N ARG A 99 6.90 -10.35 -11.95
CA ARG A 99 5.72 -10.39 -12.81
C ARG A 99 4.49 -9.96 -12.02
N GLY A 100 3.70 -9.07 -12.59
CA GLY A 100 2.46 -8.60 -11.99
C GLY A 100 1.32 -8.55 -13.02
N ALA A 101 0.25 -7.87 -12.68
CA ALA A 101 -0.96 -7.81 -13.51
C ALA A 101 -0.73 -7.20 -14.90
N TYR A 102 0.29 -6.35 -15.04
CA TYR A 102 0.61 -5.64 -16.28
C TYR A 102 1.92 -6.14 -16.90
N GLY A 103 2.38 -7.33 -16.52
CA GLY A 103 3.57 -7.95 -17.07
C GLY A 103 4.76 -7.90 -16.11
N THR A 104 5.92 -8.28 -16.64
CA THR A 104 7.16 -8.29 -15.88
C THR A 104 7.83 -6.92 -15.93
N GLY A 105 8.31 -6.47 -14.79
CA GLY A 105 9.01 -5.20 -14.66
C GLY A 105 9.58 -5.01 -13.28
N PRO A 106 10.17 -3.83 -13.01
CA PRO A 106 10.82 -3.57 -11.73
C PRO A 106 9.80 -3.44 -10.60
N SER A 107 10.20 -3.89 -9.42
CA SER A 107 9.42 -3.77 -8.18
C SER A 107 10.32 -3.38 -7.04
N LEU A 108 9.75 -2.68 -6.06
CA LEU A 108 10.39 -2.23 -4.84
C LEU A 108 9.55 -2.67 -3.66
N TYR A 109 10.17 -3.25 -2.63
CA TYR A 109 9.48 -3.67 -1.41
C TYR A 109 9.84 -2.76 -0.25
N LEU A 110 8.83 -2.41 0.53
CA LEU A 110 8.97 -1.58 1.73
C LEU A 110 8.00 -2.04 2.82
N ARG A 111 8.20 -1.52 4.03
CA ARG A 111 7.32 -1.80 5.17
C ARG A 111 6.62 -0.53 5.62
N ASP A 112 5.36 -0.68 6.03
CA ASP A 112 4.64 0.37 6.72
C ASP A 112 5.00 0.40 8.21
N PRO A 113 4.45 1.35 9.02
CA PRO A 113 4.79 1.43 10.44
C PRO A 113 4.47 0.18 11.25
N ASP A 114 3.52 -0.63 10.84
CA ASP A 114 3.16 -1.88 11.51
C ASP A 114 3.91 -3.10 10.96
N GLY A 115 4.74 -2.89 9.94
CA GLY A 115 5.50 -3.96 9.32
C GLY A 115 4.79 -4.66 8.17
N TYR A 116 3.65 -4.14 7.70
CA TYR A 116 3.03 -4.67 6.49
C TYR A 116 3.94 -4.47 5.30
N ARG A 117 4.12 -5.54 4.53
CA ARG A 117 4.99 -5.54 3.35
C ARG A 117 4.23 -5.00 2.15
N ILE A 118 4.79 -3.99 1.51
CA ILE A 118 4.19 -3.31 0.36
C ILE A 118 5.14 -3.43 -0.82
N GLU A 119 4.59 -3.83 -1.96
CA GLU A 119 5.32 -3.80 -3.23
C GLU A 119 4.85 -2.60 -4.04
N LEU A 120 5.80 -1.80 -4.54
CA LEU A 120 5.51 -0.73 -5.50
C LEU A 120 5.95 -1.20 -6.87
N LYS A 121 5.04 -1.13 -7.83
CA LYS A 121 5.30 -1.61 -9.19
C LYS A 121 4.82 -0.59 -10.21
N PRO A 122 5.74 0.03 -10.98
CA PRO A 122 5.35 0.94 -12.07
C PRO A 122 4.61 0.22 -13.19
N ARG A 123 3.69 0.96 -13.80
CA ARG A 123 2.99 0.51 -15.01
C ARG A 123 2.76 1.64 -15.98
#